data_561aa683df6d37edc65c24f4f35a21b1
#
_entry.id   561aa683df6d37edc65c24f4f35a21b1
#
_cell.length_a   1.000
_cell.length_b   1.000
_cell.length_c   1.000
_cell.angle_alpha   90.00
_cell.angle_beta   90.00
_cell.angle_gamma   90.00
#
_symmetry.space_group_name_H-M   'P 1'
#
loop_
_entity.id
_entity.type
_entity.pdbx_description
1 polymer ?
#
loop_
_entity_poly.entity_id
_entity_poly.type
_entity_poly.pdbx_seq_one_letter_code
_entity_poly.pdbx_strand_id
1 'polypeptide(L)'
;MNPLMRQGTLAVLLIAAVFVLPIIAQESSDASRKVLVQTPAVYPTLARSMNIRGTVKLQAQVAPNGTVKKIDVLGGHPLLTQSAVTAVGHWKFEPAPRETKEAVEIKFDPQ
;
A
#
# COMPACT_ATOMS: atom_id res chain seq x y z
N MET A 1 -12.55 -32.14 -58.39
CA MET A 1 -12.34 -31.88 -58.11
C MET A 1 -12.10 -31.48 -57.19
N ASN A 2 -12.05 -31.32 -57.08
CA ASN A 2 -11.83 -30.85 -56.37
C ASN A 2 -11.75 -30.50 -55.39
N PRO A 3 -11.73 -30.45 -55.13
CA PRO A 3 -11.76 -30.06 -54.22
C PRO A 3 -11.29 -29.76 -53.37
N LEU A 4 -11.08 -29.59 -53.49
CA LEU A 4 -10.66 -29.29 -52.80
C LEU A 4 -10.51 -28.63 -51.98
N MET A 5 -10.57 -28.36 -52.11
CA MET A 5 -10.48 -27.71 -51.53
C MET A 5 -10.46 -27.33 -50.52
N ARG A 6 -10.54 -27.46 -50.48
CA ARG A 6 -10.61 -27.07 -49.68
C ARG A 6 -10.26 -26.80 -48.74
N GLN A 7 -10.05 -26.67 -48.58
CA GLN A 7 -9.79 -26.43 -47.81
C GLN A 7 -9.46 -25.89 -47.01
N GLY A 8 -9.32 -25.62 -46.98
CA GLY A 8 -9.10 -25.00 -46.37
C GLY A 8 -9.04 -24.64 -45.48
N THR A 9 -9.13 -24.45 -45.38
CA THR A 9 -9.19 -24.00 -44.69
C THR A 9 -8.89 -23.73 -43.70
N LEU A 10 -8.73 -23.61 -43.44
CA LEU A 10 -8.58 -23.36 -42.67
C LEU A 10 -8.23 -22.96 -41.74
N ALA A 11 -8.13 -22.78 -41.61
CA ALA A 11 -7.89 -22.39 -40.81
C ALA A 11 -7.68 -21.89 -39.96
N VAL A 12 -7.68 -21.52 -39.82
CA VAL A 12 -7.57 -20.96 -39.09
C VAL A 12 -7.35 -20.56 -38.12
N LEU A 13 -7.34 -20.48 -37.94
CA LEU A 13 -7.24 -20.07 -37.23
C LEU A 13 -6.97 -19.70 -36.31
N LEU A 14 -6.89 -19.50 -36.09
CA LEU A 14 -6.72 -19.17 -35.38
C LEU A 14 -6.48 -18.75 -34.53
N ILE A 15 -6.34 -18.48 -34.32
CA ILE A 15 -6.17 -18.10 -33.66
C ILE A 15 -5.90 -17.66 -32.81
N ALA A 16 -5.80 -17.40 -32.59
CA ALA A 16 -5.65 -16.86 -31.99
C ALA A 16 -5.57 -16.61 -30.85
N ALA A 17 -5.57 -16.48 -30.44
CA ALA A 17 -5.64 -16.34 -29.38
C ALA A 17 -5.00 -15.62 -28.59
N VAL A 18 -4.91 -15.19 -28.16
CA VAL A 18 -4.32 -14.45 -27.55
C VAL A 18 -4.42 -14.09 -26.40
N PHE A 19 -4.26 -13.81 -25.78
CA PHE A 19 -4.39 -13.51 -24.74
C PHE A 19 -3.71 -12.78 -24.01
N VAL A 20 -3.74 -12.30 -23.45
CA VAL A 20 -3.29 -11.51 -22.86
C VAL A 20 -3.37 -11.53 -21.59
N LEU A 21 -2.90 -11.05 -20.90
CA LEU A 21 -2.93 -11.07 -19.70
C LEU A 21 -2.74 -10.08 -18.92
N PRO A 22 -3.10 -9.79 -18.12
CA PRO A 22 -3.12 -8.87 -17.22
C PRO A 22 -2.07 -8.83 -16.42
N ILE A 23 -1.40 -8.09 -16.29
CA ILE A 23 -0.41 -8.02 -15.53
C ILE A 23 -0.59 -7.16 -14.50
N ILE A 24 -1.53 -6.41 -14.43
CA ILE A 24 -1.71 -5.61 -13.40
C ILE A 24 -1.45 -6.05 -12.11
N ALA A 25 -1.72 -7.11 -11.79
CA ALA A 25 -1.56 -7.53 -10.46
C ALA A 25 -0.33 -7.19 -9.84
N GLN A 26 0.67 -7.05 -10.47
CA GLN A 26 1.80 -6.84 -9.81
C GLN A 26 1.97 -5.65 -9.14
N GLU A 27 1.40 -4.66 -9.46
CA GLU A 27 1.65 -3.53 -8.76
C GLU A 27 1.37 -3.57 -7.39
N SER A 28 0.43 -4.22 -6.97
CA SER A 28 0.09 -4.13 -5.58
C SER A 28 1.05 -4.77 -4.70
N SER A 29 1.93 -5.49 -5.20
CA SER A 29 2.76 -6.19 -4.31
C SER A 29 3.81 -5.36 -3.71
N ASP A 30 3.96 -4.15 -4.09
CA ASP A 30 4.94 -3.40 -3.49
C ASP A 30 4.78 -3.04 -2.11
N ALA A 31 3.72 -3.07 -1.54
CA ALA A 31 3.59 -2.61 -0.20
C ALA A 31 3.43 -3.73 0.68
N SER A 32 3.37 -3.57 1.89
CA SER A 32 3.03 -4.61 2.79
C SER A 32 4.15 -5.31 3.42
N ARG A 33 5.13 -4.61 3.82
CA ARG A 33 6.11 -5.19 4.69
C ARG A 33 5.50 -5.39 6.05
N LYS A 34 5.90 -6.41 6.74
CA LYS A 34 5.41 -6.66 8.05
C LYS A 34 5.99 -5.64 9.01
N VAL A 35 5.23 -5.17 9.96
CA VAL A 35 5.72 -4.26 10.97
C VAL A 35 6.29 -5.08 12.11
N LEU A 36 7.55 -4.88 12.43
CA LEU A 36 8.19 -5.62 13.49
C LEU A 36 8.10 -4.90 14.83
N VAL A 37 8.19 -3.59 14.85
CA VAL A 37 8.08 -2.81 16.07
C VAL A 37 7.10 -1.69 15.81
N GLN A 38 6.07 -1.62 16.62
CA GLN A 38 5.03 -0.64 16.44
C GLN A 38 4.93 0.21 17.68
N THR A 39 5.30 1.46 17.58
CA THR A 39 5.23 2.39 18.70
C THR A 39 3.83 3.02 18.72
N PRO A 40 3.14 2.99 19.83
CA PRO A 40 1.81 3.57 19.89
C PRO A 40 1.87 5.08 19.80
N ALA A 41 0.85 5.67 19.19
CA ALA A 41 0.75 7.12 19.13
C ALA A 41 0.15 7.64 20.43
N VAL A 42 0.71 8.73 20.92
CA VAL A 42 0.20 9.35 22.13
C VAL A 42 -1.03 10.19 21.77
N TYR A 43 -2.10 10.04 22.49
CA TYR A 43 -3.30 10.83 22.24
C TYR A 43 -3.04 12.24 22.76
N PRO A 44 -3.04 13.25 21.93
CA PRO A 44 -2.72 14.61 22.40
C PRO A 44 -3.75 15.09 23.42
N THR A 45 -3.28 15.70 24.48
CA THR A 45 -4.16 16.17 25.54
C THR A 45 -5.24 17.12 25.02
N LEU A 46 -4.86 18.03 24.16
CA LEU A 46 -5.83 18.97 23.64
C LEU A 46 -6.89 18.28 22.81
N ALA A 47 -6.48 17.32 21.98
CA ALA A 47 -7.45 16.60 21.18
C ALA A 47 -8.40 15.79 22.07
N ARG A 48 -7.86 15.21 23.13
CA ARG A 48 -8.70 14.43 24.02
C ARG A 48 -9.70 15.34 24.73
N SER A 49 -9.27 16.51 25.22
CA SER A 49 -10.17 17.39 25.92
C SER A 49 -11.23 17.97 25.01
N MET A 50 -10.94 18.09 23.73
CA MET A 50 -11.91 18.59 22.78
C MET A 50 -12.70 17.47 22.12
N ASN A 51 -12.50 16.25 22.58
CA ASN A 51 -13.17 15.08 22.07
C ASN A 51 -12.96 14.89 20.57
N ILE A 52 -11.77 15.22 20.10
CA ILE A 52 -11.43 15.04 18.70
C ILE A 52 -10.91 13.63 18.50
N ARG A 53 -11.51 12.91 17.58
CA ARG A 53 -11.15 11.55 17.28
C ARG A 53 -11.09 11.35 15.78
N GLY A 54 -10.64 10.25 15.33
CA GLY A 54 -10.59 9.94 13.91
C GLY A 54 -9.36 9.16 13.53
N THR A 55 -9.18 8.99 12.23
CA THR A 55 -8.08 8.20 11.71
C THR A 55 -7.13 9.09 10.95
N VAL A 56 -5.84 8.93 11.20
CA VAL A 56 -4.81 9.64 10.46
C VAL A 56 -4.24 8.66 9.44
N LYS A 57 -4.20 9.09 8.19
CA LYS A 57 -3.67 8.25 7.11
C LYS A 57 -2.34 8.78 6.67
N LEU A 58 -1.35 7.91 6.67
CA LEU A 58 0.02 8.27 6.37
C LEU A 58 0.59 7.36 5.31
N GLN A 59 1.62 7.83 4.63
CA GLN A 59 2.39 6.98 3.75
C GLN A 59 3.83 7.08 4.21
N ALA A 60 4.41 5.96 4.62
CA ALA A 60 5.76 5.94 5.13
C ALA A 60 6.72 5.40 4.07
N GLN A 61 7.81 6.11 3.85
CA GLN A 61 8.86 5.61 2.98
C GLN A 61 9.81 4.84 3.86
N VAL A 62 9.98 3.57 3.58
CA VAL A 62 10.73 2.66 4.43
C VAL A 62 11.99 2.20 3.71
N ALA A 63 13.12 2.40 4.35
CA ALA A 63 14.40 2.02 3.78
C ALA A 63 14.53 0.50 3.71
N PRO A 64 15.47 -0.02 2.93
CA PRO A 64 15.63 -1.47 2.85
C PRO A 64 15.83 -2.14 4.20
N ASN A 65 16.48 -1.46 5.13
CA ASN A 65 16.70 -2.06 6.45
C ASN A 65 15.49 -1.97 7.38
N GLY A 66 14.39 -1.42 6.92
CA GLY A 66 13.17 -1.39 7.72
C GLY A 66 12.91 -0.11 8.50
N THR A 67 13.82 0.85 8.46
CA THR A 67 13.60 2.10 9.19
C THR A 67 12.77 3.06 8.33
N VAL A 68 11.97 3.88 8.99
CA VAL A 68 11.13 4.85 8.31
C VAL A 68 11.98 6.07 7.98
N LYS A 69 12.04 6.44 6.70
CA LYS A 69 12.83 7.56 6.28
C LYS A 69 12.03 8.84 6.18
N LYS A 70 10.81 8.76 5.74
CA LYS A 70 10.01 9.92 5.51
C LYS A 70 8.55 9.55 5.63
N ILE A 71 7.72 10.47 6.05
CA ILE A 71 6.29 10.23 6.20
C ILE A 71 5.52 11.35 5.54
N ASP A 72 4.57 10.98 4.69
CA ASP A 72 3.66 11.95 4.10
C ASP A 72 2.31 11.78 4.75
N VAL A 73 1.68 12.88 5.15
CA VAL A 73 0.37 12.83 5.74
C VAL A 73 -0.66 12.90 4.62
N LEU A 74 -1.48 11.87 4.50
CA LEU A 74 -2.49 11.83 3.46
C LEU A 74 -3.83 12.35 3.94
N GLY A 75 -4.07 12.31 5.24
CA GLY A 75 -5.32 12.82 5.79
C GLY A 75 -5.38 12.66 7.28
N GLY A 76 -6.23 13.43 7.93
CA GLY A 76 -6.41 13.33 9.36
C GLY A 76 -6.55 14.71 9.99
N HIS A 77 -7.05 14.74 11.21
CA HIS A 77 -7.24 16.00 11.91
C HIS A 77 -5.88 16.57 12.33
N PRO A 78 -5.65 17.85 12.12
CA PRO A 78 -4.36 18.46 12.46
C PRO A 78 -3.87 18.21 13.87
N LEU A 79 -4.77 18.17 14.84
CA LEU A 79 -4.37 17.95 16.21
C LEU A 79 -3.94 16.50 16.47
N LEU A 80 -4.16 15.60 15.54
CA LEU A 80 -3.79 14.21 15.69
C LEU A 80 -2.58 13.83 14.83
N THR A 81 -2.35 14.54 13.73
CA THR A 81 -1.35 14.13 12.76
C THR A 81 0.06 14.15 13.33
N GLN A 82 0.40 15.15 14.14
CA GLN A 82 1.74 15.22 14.67
C GLN A 82 2.07 14.00 15.53
N SER A 83 1.13 13.58 16.34
CA SER A 83 1.35 12.43 17.20
C SER A 83 1.49 11.16 16.37
N ALA A 84 0.67 11.04 15.32
CA ALA A 84 0.74 9.88 14.46
C ALA A 84 2.09 9.81 13.73
N VAL A 85 2.57 10.94 13.22
CA VAL A 85 3.83 10.99 12.52
C VAL A 85 4.97 10.64 13.46
N THR A 86 4.95 11.17 14.68
CA THR A 86 6.00 10.86 15.64
C THR A 86 6.04 9.36 15.94
N ALA A 87 4.89 8.76 16.14
CA ALA A 87 4.84 7.35 16.46
C ALA A 87 5.36 6.49 15.31
N VAL A 88 4.86 6.73 14.10
CA VAL A 88 5.23 5.92 12.95
C VAL A 88 6.70 6.13 12.59
N GLY A 89 7.25 7.28 12.90
CA GLY A 89 8.66 7.52 12.66
C GLY A 89 9.55 6.58 13.44
N HIS A 90 9.04 6.00 14.53
CA HIS A 90 9.80 5.06 15.33
C HIS A 90 9.47 3.60 15.02
N TRP A 91 8.57 3.35 14.09
CA TRP A 91 8.24 1.99 13.74
C TRP A 91 9.38 1.33 13.00
N LYS A 92 9.42 0.02 13.05
CA LYS A 92 10.39 -0.75 12.31
C LYS A 92 9.67 -1.78 11.49
N PHE A 93 10.03 -1.88 10.23
CA PHE A 93 9.44 -2.85 9.32
C PHE A 93 10.48 -3.94 9.03
N GLU A 94 10.03 -5.03 8.48
CA GLU A 94 10.98 -6.06 8.12
C GLU A 94 11.84 -5.58 6.96
N PRO A 95 13.07 -6.04 6.83
CA PRO A 95 13.93 -5.62 5.74
C PRO A 95 13.38 -6.07 4.39
N ALA A 96 13.74 -5.39 3.36
CA ALA A 96 13.35 -5.73 2.00
C ALA A 96 14.46 -5.33 1.04
N PRO A 97 14.45 -5.85 -0.18
CA PRO A 97 15.52 -5.58 -1.13
C PRO A 97 15.62 -4.11 -1.53
N ARG A 98 14.54 -3.37 -1.42
CA ARG A 98 14.58 -1.96 -1.80
C ARG A 98 13.65 -1.15 -0.95
N GLU A 99 13.74 0.14 -1.08
CA GLU A 99 12.87 1.06 -0.38
C GLU A 99 11.44 0.88 -0.86
N THR A 100 10.48 0.99 0.02
CA THR A 100 9.06 0.85 -0.33
C THR A 100 8.25 1.95 0.34
N LYS A 101 7.03 2.11 -0.12
CA LYS A 101 6.10 3.04 0.49
C LYS A 101 4.99 2.22 1.14
N GLU A 102 4.80 2.44 2.42
CA GLU A 102 3.84 1.67 3.19
C GLU A 102 2.69 2.55 3.66
N ALA A 103 1.47 2.12 3.42
CA ALA A 103 0.30 2.87 3.88
C ALA A 103 0.07 2.52 5.34
N VAL A 104 -0.13 3.53 6.17
CA VAL A 104 -0.35 3.33 7.59
C VAL A 104 -1.55 4.15 8.05
N GLU A 105 -2.41 3.54 8.84
CA GLU A 105 -3.54 4.25 9.40
C GLU A 105 -3.46 4.16 10.91
N ILE A 106 -3.58 5.30 11.59
CA ILE A 106 -3.57 5.34 13.04
C ILE A 106 -4.92 5.84 13.50
N LYS A 107 -5.61 5.04 14.28
CA LYS A 107 -6.91 5.41 14.76
C LYS A 107 -6.81 6.00 16.15
N PHE A 108 -7.43 7.16 16.36
CA PHE A 108 -7.49 7.80 17.65
C PHE A 108 -8.93 7.74 18.15
N ASP A 109 -9.14 7.00 19.19
CA ASP A 109 -10.47 6.81 19.69
C ASP A 109 -10.38 6.81 21.21
N PRO A 110 -10.83 7.87 21.88
CA PRO A 110 -10.74 7.92 23.33
C PRO A 110 -11.73 6.94 23.90
N GLN A 111 -11.34 6.10 24.69
CA GLN A 111 -12.23 5.12 25.20
C GLN A 111 -12.74 5.52 26.51
#